data_a96665b38421d5f3c67346bc51f7d132
#
_entry.id   a96665b38421d5f3c67346bc51f7d132
#
_cell.length_a   1.000
_cell.length_b   1.000
_cell.length_c   1.000
_cell.angle_alpha   90.00
_cell.angle_beta   90.00
_cell.angle_gamma   90.00
#
_symmetry.space_group_name_H-M   'P 1'
#
loop_
_entity.id
_entity.type
_entity.pdbx_description
1 polymer ?
#
loop_
_entity_poly.entity_id
_entity_poly.type
_entity_poly.pdbx_seq_one_letter_code
_entity_poly.pdbx_strand_id
1 'polypeptide(L)'
;AINLFYSNMPRYSVDIDLTYIPIEDRDTSLAAINAHLLQLKKDIERVVPGIKITHKPEVLKLLCIHQGATVKIEVNNIKRGIIEDCVTQPLCEAAQQDFATMCKIRSVGYSQLYGGKIAAALSRQHPRDMFDFAQMKDKSFDAIRNGLLFNLASSDKPIVESLFPNPIDQTEALERQFAGMSE
;
A
#
# COMPACT_ATOMS: atom_id res chain seq x y z
N ALA A 1 3.22 -3.50 -0.17
CA ALA A 1 4.61 -3.75 -0.66
C ALA A 1 5.71 -3.44 0.37
N ILE A 2 5.39 -2.82 1.52
CA ILE A 2 6.41 -2.42 2.50
C ILE A 2 7.26 -3.61 2.98
N ASN A 3 6.65 -4.76 3.21
CA ASN A 3 7.35 -5.96 3.69
C ASN A 3 8.33 -6.54 2.66
N LEU A 4 8.05 -6.34 1.37
CA LEU A 4 8.90 -6.86 0.30
C LEU A 4 10.09 -5.95 -0.03
N PHE A 5 10.03 -4.66 0.33
CA PHE A 5 11.03 -3.68 -0.10
C PHE A 5 11.71 -2.92 1.06
N TYR A 6 11.12 -2.93 2.25
CA TYR A 6 11.66 -2.16 3.39
C TYR A 6 11.95 -3.00 4.63
N SER A 7 11.19 -4.07 4.89
CA SER A 7 11.22 -4.79 6.17
C SER A 7 11.75 -6.22 6.07
N ASN A 8 12.45 -6.57 4.99
CA ASN A 8 13.00 -7.91 4.75
C ASN A 8 11.98 -9.06 4.92
N MET A 9 10.74 -8.82 4.49
CA MET A 9 9.63 -9.79 4.40
C MET A 9 9.30 -10.53 5.73
N PRO A 10 9.06 -9.80 6.82
CA PRO A 10 8.64 -10.44 8.08
C PRO A 10 7.23 -11.05 7.99
N ARG A 11 6.48 -10.74 6.95
CA ARG A 11 5.22 -11.35 6.53
C ARG A 11 4.98 -11.11 5.05
N TYR A 12 4.11 -11.90 4.45
CA TYR A 12 3.71 -11.69 3.05
C TYR A 12 2.86 -10.44 2.85
N SER A 13 3.01 -9.83 1.66
CA SER A 13 2.18 -8.73 1.17
C SER A 13 1.40 -9.20 -0.06
N VAL A 14 0.10 -8.93 -0.05
CA VAL A 14 -0.83 -9.42 -1.10
C VAL A 14 -1.43 -8.32 -1.96
N ASP A 15 -1.29 -7.05 -1.57
CA ASP A 15 -1.87 -5.91 -2.26
C ASP A 15 -0.78 -4.92 -2.71
N ILE A 16 -1.00 -4.26 -3.84
CA ILE A 16 -0.15 -3.21 -4.39
C ILE A 16 -0.93 -1.91 -4.40
N ASP A 17 -0.54 -1.00 -3.51
CA ASP A 17 -1.11 0.34 -3.43
C ASP A 17 -0.25 1.31 -4.25
N LEU A 18 -0.88 2.02 -5.19
CA LEU A 18 -0.25 3.00 -6.06
C LEU A 18 -0.66 4.41 -5.66
N THR A 19 0.28 5.35 -5.81
CA THR A 19 0.04 6.78 -5.61
C THR A 19 0.03 7.49 -6.96
N TYR A 20 -1.03 8.24 -7.23
CA TYR A 20 -1.08 9.14 -8.38
C TYR A 20 -0.33 10.44 -8.04
N ILE A 21 0.72 10.73 -8.78
CA ILE A 21 1.64 11.83 -8.47
C ILE A 21 1.14 13.20 -8.97
N PRO A 22 0.59 13.33 -10.20
CA PRO A 22 0.16 14.64 -10.69
C PRO A 22 -0.91 15.27 -9.79
N ILE A 23 -0.82 16.61 -9.65
CA ILE A 23 -1.82 17.41 -8.92
C ILE A 23 -2.66 18.15 -9.98
N GLU A 24 -3.83 17.60 -10.22
CA GLU A 24 -4.79 18.04 -11.23
C GLU A 24 -6.20 18.06 -10.60
N ASP A 25 -7.17 18.55 -11.35
CA ASP A 25 -8.57 18.42 -10.95
C ASP A 25 -8.98 16.93 -10.82
N ARG A 26 -10.09 16.72 -10.10
CA ARG A 26 -10.51 15.37 -9.77
C ARG A 26 -10.86 14.53 -11.00
N ASP A 27 -11.61 15.09 -11.93
CA ASP A 27 -12.12 14.36 -13.09
C ASP A 27 -11.00 13.98 -14.04
N THR A 28 -10.07 14.90 -14.31
CA THR A 28 -8.85 14.65 -15.07
C THR A 28 -8.02 13.55 -14.42
N SER A 29 -7.79 13.63 -13.11
CA SER A 29 -7.04 12.61 -12.38
C SER A 29 -7.68 11.22 -12.46
N LEU A 30 -9.01 11.12 -12.25
CA LEU A 30 -9.72 9.84 -12.30
C LEU A 30 -9.69 9.22 -13.70
N ALA A 31 -9.84 10.05 -14.75
CA ALA A 31 -9.73 9.59 -16.12
C ALA A 31 -8.33 9.09 -16.46
N ALA A 32 -7.29 9.83 -16.07
CA ALA A 32 -5.90 9.44 -16.27
C ALA A 32 -5.52 8.15 -15.52
N ILE A 33 -5.92 8.03 -14.25
CA ILE A 33 -5.69 6.81 -13.47
C ILE A 33 -6.33 5.59 -14.15
N ASN A 34 -7.59 5.70 -14.59
CA ASN A 34 -8.26 4.60 -15.28
C ASN A 34 -7.57 4.23 -16.60
N ALA A 35 -7.11 5.21 -17.37
CA ALA A 35 -6.35 4.97 -18.59
C ALA A 35 -5.03 4.22 -18.30
N HIS A 36 -4.30 4.64 -17.26
CA HIS A 36 -3.07 3.96 -16.83
C HIS A 36 -3.33 2.54 -16.31
N LEU A 37 -4.41 2.32 -15.55
CA LEU A 37 -4.79 0.97 -15.08
C LEU A 37 -5.15 0.06 -16.25
N LEU A 38 -5.86 0.55 -17.28
CA LEU A 38 -6.13 -0.21 -18.50
C LEU A 38 -4.87 -0.55 -19.27
N GLN A 39 -3.91 0.38 -19.36
CA GLN A 39 -2.61 0.08 -19.98
C GLN A 39 -1.83 -0.95 -19.18
N LEU A 40 -1.76 -0.78 -17.85
CA LEU A 40 -1.10 -1.73 -16.95
C LEU A 40 -1.70 -3.15 -17.05
N LYS A 41 -3.04 -3.24 -17.15
CA LYS A 41 -3.72 -4.51 -17.40
C LYS A 41 -3.19 -5.19 -18.67
N LYS A 42 -3.15 -4.48 -19.80
CA LYS A 42 -2.64 -5.02 -21.08
C LYS A 42 -1.17 -5.47 -20.97
N ASP A 43 -0.36 -4.70 -20.27
CA ASP A 43 1.06 -5.01 -20.10
C ASP A 43 1.26 -6.26 -19.24
N ILE A 44 0.49 -6.42 -18.17
CA ILE A 44 0.54 -7.63 -17.32
C ILE A 44 0.03 -8.85 -18.10
N GLU A 45 -1.09 -8.73 -18.81
CA GLU A 45 -1.64 -9.84 -19.63
C GLU A 45 -0.67 -10.30 -20.72
N ARG A 46 0.17 -9.39 -21.24
CA ARG A 46 1.20 -9.72 -22.23
C ARG A 46 2.37 -10.52 -21.63
N VAL A 47 2.75 -10.25 -20.38
CA VAL A 47 3.94 -10.85 -19.76
C VAL A 47 3.63 -12.05 -18.84
N VAL A 48 2.36 -12.20 -18.43
CA VAL A 48 1.90 -13.29 -17.55
C VAL A 48 0.82 -14.12 -18.27
N PRO A 49 1.18 -15.15 -19.03
CA PRO A 49 0.21 -15.96 -19.75
C PRO A 49 -0.81 -16.63 -18.82
N GLY A 50 -2.09 -16.54 -19.18
CA GLY A 50 -3.18 -17.17 -18.43
C GLY A 50 -3.67 -16.38 -17.21
N ILE A 51 -3.13 -15.20 -16.93
CA ILE A 51 -3.66 -14.32 -15.89
C ILE A 51 -5.04 -13.79 -16.30
N LYS A 52 -5.95 -13.69 -15.33
CA LYS A 52 -7.25 -13.04 -15.51
C LYS A 52 -7.26 -11.74 -14.73
N ILE A 53 -7.50 -10.60 -15.42
CA ILE A 53 -7.50 -9.28 -14.81
C ILE A 53 -8.86 -8.61 -15.02
N THR A 54 -9.53 -8.30 -13.91
CA THR A 54 -10.75 -7.50 -13.90
C THR A 54 -10.40 -6.06 -13.52
N HIS A 55 -10.72 -5.10 -14.39
CA HIS A 55 -10.66 -3.67 -14.09
C HIS A 55 -11.96 -3.19 -13.47
N LYS A 56 -11.89 -2.48 -12.36
CA LYS A 56 -13.00 -1.84 -11.65
C LYS A 56 -12.78 -0.34 -11.63
N PRO A 57 -13.25 0.40 -12.65
CA PRO A 57 -12.96 1.81 -12.82
C PRO A 57 -13.56 2.69 -11.72
N GLU A 58 -14.70 2.29 -11.16
CA GLU A 58 -15.41 3.02 -10.09
C GLU A 58 -14.65 3.08 -8.76
N VAL A 59 -13.73 2.11 -8.54
CA VAL A 59 -12.88 2.03 -7.34
C VAL A 59 -11.39 2.04 -7.67
N LEU A 60 -11.01 2.38 -8.91
CA LEU A 60 -9.63 2.51 -9.39
C LEU A 60 -8.76 1.28 -9.07
N LYS A 61 -9.26 0.09 -9.42
CA LYS A 61 -8.67 -1.18 -9.01
C LYS A 61 -8.54 -2.17 -10.16
N LEU A 62 -7.44 -2.94 -10.14
CA LEU A 62 -7.30 -4.20 -10.87
C LEU A 62 -7.32 -5.37 -9.90
N LEU A 63 -8.10 -6.39 -10.23
CA LEU A 63 -8.09 -7.67 -9.56
C LEU A 63 -7.41 -8.69 -10.47
N CYS A 64 -6.22 -9.11 -10.09
CA CYS A 64 -5.37 -10.02 -10.86
C CYS A 64 -5.48 -11.43 -10.25
N ILE A 65 -5.92 -12.41 -11.05
CA ILE A 65 -6.07 -13.80 -10.62
C ILE A 65 -5.20 -14.69 -11.51
N HIS A 66 -4.29 -15.43 -10.89
CA HIS A 66 -3.41 -16.38 -11.59
C HIS A 66 -3.12 -17.58 -10.70
N GLN A 67 -3.31 -18.80 -11.22
CA GLN A 67 -3.02 -20.07 -10.53
C GLN A 67 -3.59 -20.16 -9.10
N GLY A 68 -4.81 -19.67 -8.89
CA GLY A 68 -5.48 -19.67 -7.58
C GLY A 68 -5.10 -18.51 -6.66
N ALA A 69 -4.04 -17.77 -6.97
CA ALA A 69 -3.66 -16.58 -6.22
C ALA A 69 -4.40 -15.34 -6.72
N THR A 70 -4.69 -14.42 -5.81
CA THR A 70 -5.33 -13.14 -6.13
C THR A 70 -4.49 -11.99 -5.59
N VAL A 71 -4.14 -11.06 -6.47
CA VAL A 71 -3.44 -9.81 -6.12
C VAL A 71 -4.30 -8.62 -6.53
N LYS A 72 -4.44 -7.65 -5.64
CA LYS A 72 -5.11 -6.37 -5.93
C LYS A 72 -4.07 -5.29 -6.21
N ILE A 73 -4.32 -4.52 -7.26
CA ILE A 73 -3.59 -3.28 -7.54
C ILE A 73 -4.60 -2.15 -7.44
N GLU A 74 -4.36 -1.23 -6.51
CA GLU A 74 -5.29 -0.14 -6.20
C GLU A 74 -4.60 1.20 -6.30
N VAL A 75 -5.32 2.23 -6.78
CA VAL A 75 -4.88 3.61 -6.72
C VAL A 75 -5.78 4.37 -5.75
N ASN A 76 -5.17 5.11 -4.82
CA ASN A 76 -5.94 5.93 -3.90
C ASN A 76 -6.72 7.01 -4.67
N ASN A 77 -8.03 7.09 -4.47
CA ASN A 77 -8.93 8.00 -5.17
C ASN A 77 -9.08 9.38 -4.51
N ILE A 78 -8.48 9.58 -3.34
CA ILE A 78 -8.54 10.83 -2.56
C ILE A 78 -7.18 11.54 -2.61
N LYS A 79 -6.11 10.82 -2.25
CA LYS A 79 -4.76 11.37 -2.13
C LYS A 79 -4.06 11.40 -3.47
N ARG A 80 -3.51 12.55 -3.82
CA ARG A 80 -2.66 12.79 -4.98
C ARG A 80 -1.40 13.51 -4.56
N GLY A 81 -0.35 13.38 -5.35
CA GLY A 81 0.91 14.03 -5.08
C GLY A 81 1.83 13.27 -4.13
N ILE A 82 3.00 13.82 -3.99
CA ILE A 82 4.05 13.36 -3.08
C ILE A 82 4.55 14.55 -2.27
N ILE A 83 4.98 14.31 -1.03
CA ILE A 83 5.53 15.35 -0.14
C ILE A 83 7.05 15.34 -0.10
N GLU A 84 7.66 14.34 -0.67
CA GLU A 84 9.10 14.14 -0.79
C GLU A 84 9.40 13.32 -2.04
N ASP A 85 10.63 13.34 -2.52
CA ASP A 85 11.02 12.63 -3.73
C ASP A 85 10.81 11.13 -3.61
N CYS A 86 10.39 10.52 -4.73
CA CYS A 86 10.30 9.07 -4.81
C CYS A 86 11.67 8.43 -4.74
N VAL A 87 11.73 7.29 -4.07
CA VAL A 87 12.96 6.49 -3.95
C VAL A 87 12.83 5.19 -4.73
N THR A 88 13.95 4.72 -5.30
CA THR A 88 14.00 3.40 -5.93
C THR A 88 14.45 2.37 -4.92
N GLN A 89 13.60 1.39 -4.63
CA GLN A 89 13.86 0.34 -3.67
C GLN A 89 14.03 -1.02 -4.38
N PRO A 90 15.11 -1.75 -4.11
CA PRO A 90 15.24 -3.14 -4.55
C PRO A 90 14.34 -4.06 -3.71
N LEU A 91 13.96 -5.18 -4.30
CA LEU A 91 13.34 -6.27 -3.54
C LEU A 91 14.28 -6.70 -2.41
N CYS A 92 13.76 -6.95 -1.20
CA CYS A 92 14.57 -7.37 -0.05
C CYS A 92 15.17 -8.78 -0.26
N GLU A 93 16.24 -9.10 0.47
CA GLU A 93 16.96 -10.36 0.30
C GLU A 93 16.07 -11.59 0.52
N ALA A 94 15.29 -11.61 1.59
CA ALA A 94 14.38 -12.71 1.88
C ALA A 94 13.40 -12.96 0.71
N ALA A 95 12.80 -11.90 0.15
CA ALA A 95 11.91 -12.04 -0.98
C ALA A 95 12.63 -12.44 -2.27
N GLN A 96 13.87 -11.98 -2.50
CA GLN A 96 14.69 -12.44 -3.64
C GLN A 96 14.96 -13.94 -3.58
N GLN A 97 15.25 -14.45 -2.39
CA GLN A 97 15.50 -15.88 -2.16
C GLN A 97 14.22 -16.71 -2.31
N ASP A 98 13.14 -16.28 -1.67
CA ASP A 98 11.87 -17.02 -1.65
C ASP A 98 11.20 -17.08 -3.04
N PHE A 99 11.23 -15.98 -3.78
CA PHE A 99 10.61 -15.91 -5.12
C PHE A 99 11.60 -16.13 -6.28
N ALA A 100 12.87 -16.41 -6.00
CA ALA A 100 13.95 -16.58 -7.00
C ALA A 100 13.94 -15.46 -8.06
N THR A 101 13.73 -14.20 -7.65
CA THR A 101 13.56 -13.07 -8.54
C THR A 101 14.24 -11.80 -8.02
N MET A 102 14.52 -10.90 -8.93
CA MET A 102 15.07 -9.57 -8.61
C MET A 102 14.25 -8.49 -9.31
N CYS A 103 13.82 -7.49 -8.57
CA CYS A 103 13.19 -6.32 -9.15
C CYS A 103 13.47 -5.07 -8.32
N LYS A 104 13.16 -3.91 -8.89
CA LYS A 104 13.17 -2.62 -8.20
C LYS A 104 11.85 -1.93 -8.44
N ILE A 105 11.37 -1.20 -7.45
CA ILE A 105 10.18 -0.38 -7.57
C ILE A 105 10.51 1.08 -7.28
N ARG A 106 9.74 1.97 -7.89
CA ARG A 106 9.66 3.38 -7.48
C ARG A 106 8.62 3.48 -6.37
N SER A 107 9.03 3.94 -5.20
CA SER A 107 8.19 4.09 -4.02
C SER A 107 8.10 5.55 -3.61
N VAL A 108 7.01 5.95 -2.95
CA VAL A 108 6.97 7.21 -2.20
C VAL A 108 8.03 7.21 -1.11
N GLY A 109 8.47 8.38 -0.68
CA GLY A 109 9.52 8.50 0.34
C GLY A 109 9.10 7.93 1.70
N TYR A 110 10.08 7.80 2.58
CA TYR A 110 9.93 7.11 3.88
C TYR A 110 8.84 7.73 4.75
N SER A 111 8.84 9.05 4.86
CA SER A 111 7.87 9.77 5.69
C SER A 111 6.43 9.54 5.22
N GLN A 112 6.17 9.66 3.90
CA GLN A 112 4.85 9.46 3.34
C GLN A 112 4.40 7.99 3.47
N LEU A 113 5.29 7.04 3.24
CA LEU A 113 5.01 5.60 3.32
C LEU A 113 4.61 5.19 4.73
N TYR A 114 5.47 5.48 5.71
CA TYR A 114 5.23 5.09 7.09
C TYR A 114 4.20 5.97 7.80
N GLY A 115 4.14 7.26 7.48
CA GLY A 115 3.03 8.12 7.93
C GLY A 115 1.68 7.59 7.49
N GLY A 116 1.58 7.07 6.25
CA GLY A 116 0.38 6.39 5.75
C GLY A 116 0.06 5.10 6.51
N LYS A 117 1.07 4.32 6.86
CA LYS A 117 0.88 3.11 7.67
C LYS A 117 0.40 3.41 9.08
N ILE A 118 0.94 4.44 9.71
CA ILE A 118 0.50 4.86 11.06
C ILE A 118 -0.93 5.39 11.01
N ALA A 119 -1.25 6.25 10.04
CA ALA A 119 -2.63 6.74 9.88
C ALA A 119 -3.63 5.58 9.66
N ALA A 120 -3.26 4.56 8.88
CA ALA A 120 -4.06 3.36 8.68
C ALA A 120 -4.19 2.53 9.98
N ALA A 121 -3.10 2.38 10.74
CA ALA A 121 -3.11 1.67 12.02
C ALA A 121 -4.04 2.35 13.03
N LEU A 122 -4.00 3.66 13.13
CA LEU A 122 -4.88 4.45 13.98
C LEU A 122 -6.35 4.32 13.55
N SER A 123 -6.62 4.38 12.25
CA SER A 123 -7.99 4.35 11.72
C SER A 123 -8.64 2.97 11.78
N ARG A 124 -7.92 1.91 11.40
CA ARG A 124 -8.45 0.54 11.29
C ARG A 124 -8.12 -0.33 12.48
N GLN A 125 -7.06 0.00 13.21
CA GLN A 125 -6.52 -0.77 14.36
C GLN A 125 -6.28 -2.26 14.03
N HIS A 126 -6.04 -2.55 12.73
CA HIS A 126 -5.88 -3.92 12.26
C HIS A 126 -4.51 -4.49 12.72
N PRO A 127 -4.42 -5.75 13.17
CA PRO A 127 -3.17 -6.37 13.64
C PRO A 127 -1.99 -6.24 12.67
N ARG A 128 -2.24 -6.37 11.36
CA ARG A 128 -1.22 -6.19 10.31
C ARG A 128 -0.59 -4.80 10.30
N ASP A 129 -1.38 -3.77 10.57
CA ASP A 129 -0.87 -2.38 10.54
C ASP A 129 -0.01 -2.13 11.78
N MET A 130 -0.39 -2.67 12.94
CA MET A 130 0.40 -2.63 14.17
C MET A 130 1.71 -3.40 14.02
N PHE A 131 1.67 -4.58 13.40
CA PHE A 131 2.85 -5.37 13.08
C PHE A 131 3.81 -4.60 12.16
N ASP A 132 3.31 -4.02 11.06
CA ASP A 132 4.12 -3.23 10.14
C ASP A 132 4.79 -2.02 10.85
N PHE A 133 4.07 -1.37 11.77
CA PHE A 133 4.65 -0.31 12.61
C PHE A 133 5.76 -0.84 13.54
N ALA A 134 5.57 -2.02 14.15
CA ALA A 134 6.58 -2.63 15.01
C ALA A 134 7.91 -2.91 14.25
N GLN A 135 7.83 -3.21 12.95
CA GLN A 135 8.97 -3.47 12.07
C GLN A 135 9.66 -2.22 11.52
N MET A 136 9.17 -1.02 11.82
CA MET A 136 9.83 0.22 11.38
C MET A 136 11.26 0.33 11.93
N LYS A 137 12.21 0.65 11.03
CA LYS A 137 13.62 0.86 11.39
C LYS A 137 13.83 2.17 12.14
N ASP A 138 13.27 3.26 11.63
CA ASP A 138 13.31 4.58 12.28
C ASP A 138 11.90 4.94 12.75
N LYS A 139 11.72 4.98 14.07
CA LYS A 139 10.46 5.33 14.75
C LYS A 139 10.47 6.76 15.27
N SER A 140 11.48 7.57 14.91
CA SER A 140 11.51 8.96 15.32
C SER A 140 10.32 9.72 14.74
N PHE A 141 9.71 10.57 15.55
CA PHE A 141 8.58 11.39 15.09
C PHE A 141 8.99 12.32 13.95
N ASP A 142 10.22 12.83 13.96
CA ASP A 142 10.72 13.72 12.91
C ASP A 142 10.82 13.02 11.55
N ALA A 143 11.17 11.74 11.52
CA ALA A 143 11.26 10.98 10.27
C ALA A 143 9.89 10.74 9.61
N ILE A 144 8.80 10.78 10.38
CA ILE A 144 7.46 10.41 9.90
C ILE A 144 6.44 11.56 9.94
N ARG A 145 6.74 12.65 10.64
CA ARG A 145 5.79 13.74 10.95
C ARG A 145 5.06 14.29 9.74
N ASN A 146 5.79 14.65 8.69
CA ASN A 146 5.17 15.27 7.51
C ASN A 146 4.26 14.29 6.77
N GLY A 147 4.68 13.03 6.64
CA GLY A 147 3.86 11.99 6.04
C GLY A 147 2.63 11.64 6.85
N LEU A 148 2.76 11.62 8.19
CA LEU A 148 1.62 11.41 9.07
C LEU A 148 0.62 12.54 8.94
N LEU A 149 1.06 13.80 9.02
CA LEU A 149 0.19 14.98 8.87
C LEU A 149 -0.50 15.00 7.51
N PHE A 150 0.24 14.71 6.41
CA PHE A 150 -0.34 14.60 5.07
C PHE A 150 -1.47 13.55 5.02
N ASN A 151 -1.24 12.38 5.61
CA ASN A 151 -2.22 11.30 5.60
C ASN A 151 -3.43 11.60 6.50
N LEU A 152 -3.23 12.21 7.66
CA LEU A 152 -4.31 12.62 8.54
C LEU A 152 -5.16 13.75 7.93
N ALA A 153 -4.52 14.75 7.33
CA ALA A 153 -5.22 15.85 6.64
C ALA A 153 -6.02 15.39 5.40
N SER A 154 -5.62 14.25 4.81
CA SER A 154 -6.32 13.63 3.67
C SER A 154 -7.34 12.57 4.09
N SER A 155 -7.60 12.42 5.40
CA SER A 155 -8.59 11.49 5.93
C SER A 155 -9.99 12.07 5.82
N ASP A 156 -10.99 11.20 5.77
CA ASP A 156 -12.41 11.54 5.88
C ASP A 156 -12.86 11.79 7.33
N LYS A 157 -11.97 11.51 8.30
CA LYS A 157 -12.23 11.71 9.73
C LYS A 157 -11.49 12.94 10.26
N PRO A 158 -12.05 13.64 11.25
CA PRO A 158 -11.34 14.68 11.99
C PRO A 158 -10.01 14.19 12.55
N ILE A 159 -8.98 15.03 12.52
CA ILE A 159 -7.63 14.65 12.98
C ILE A 159 -7.65 14.15 14.44
N VAL A 160 -8.46 14.79 15.31
CA VAL A 160 -8.59 14.38 16.72
C VAL A 160 -9.12 12.95 16.85
N GLU A 161 -10.16 12.59 16.09
CA GLU A 161 -10.70 11.23 16.09
C GLU A 161 -9.71 10.22 15.52
N SER A 162 -8.90 10.64 14.55
CA SER A 162 -7.86 9.79 13.97
C SER A 162 -6.69 9.54 14.93
N LEU A 163 -6.32 10.55 15.76
CA LEU A 163 -5.23 10.44 16.73
C LEU A 163 -5.65 9.73 18.02
N PHE A 164 -6.91 9.83 18.40
CA PHE A 164 -7.45 9.24 19.62
C PHE A 164 -8.68 8.35 19.30
N PRO A 165 -8.47 7.29 18.50
CA PRO A 165 -9.57 6.45 18.06
C PRO A 165 -10.12 5.63 19.24
N ASN A 166 -11.43 5.38 19.21
CA ASN A 166 -12.02 4.40 20.11
C ASN A 166 -11.46 3.00 19.82
N PRO A 167 -11.13 2.20 20.84
CA PRO A 167 -10.66 0.83 20.65
C PRO A 167 -11.68 -0.01 19.86
N ILE A 168 -11.18 -0.80 18.90
CA ILE A 168 -11.96 -1.74 18.11
C ILE A 168 -11.50 -3.14 18.48
N ASP A 169 -12.45 -4.05 18.77
CA ASP A 169 -12.12 -5.45 18.97
C ASP A 169 -11.63 -6.07 17.65
N GLN A 170 -10.40 -6.55 17.66
CA GLN A 170 -9.72 -7.12 16.49
C GLN A 170 -9.39 -8.62 16.68
N THR A 171 -10.01 -9.28 17.64
CA THR A 171 -9.74 -10.70 17.96
C THR A 171 -9.96 -11.58 16.73
N GLU A 172 -11.08 -11.43 16.03
CA GLU A 172 -11.37 -12.19 14.81
C GLU A 172 -10.35 -11.92 13.70
N ALA A 173 -9.95 -10.65 13.52
CA ALA A 173 -8.95 -10.28 12.53
C ALA A 173 -7.57 -10.85 12.86
N LEU A 174 -7.22 -10.91 14.14
CA LEU A 174 -5.98 -11.54 14.60
C LEU A 174 -5.97 -13.03 14.29
N GLU A 175 -7.01 -13.73 14.68
CA GLU A 175 -7.07 -15.19 14.57
C GLU A 175 -7.23 -15.68 13.13
N ARG A 176 -8.09 -15.02 12.32
CA ARG A 176 -8.47 -15.50 10.98
C ARG A 176 -7.65 -14.91 9.85
N GLN A 177 -7.13 -13.69 10.02
CA GLN A 177 -6.51 -12.96 8.93
C GLN A 177 -5.01 -12.73 9.13
N PHE A 178 -4.56 -12.63 10.37
CA PHE A 178 -3.16 -12.31 10.66
C PHE A 178 -2.33 -13.53 11.03
N ALA A 179 -2.84 -14.45 11.84
CA ALA A 179 -2.09 -15.62 12.35
C ALA A 179 -1.50 -16.51 11.25
N GLY A 180 -2.09 -16.51 10.03
CA GLY A 180 -1.56 -17.25 8.88
C GLY A 180 -0.57 -16.46 8.01
N MET A 181 -0.20 -15.25 8.37
CA MET A 181 0.66 -14.36 7.58
C MET A 181 2.05 -14.13 8.19
N SER A 182 2.24 -14.51 9.43
CA SER A 182 3.52 -14.45 10.16
C SER A 182 3.84 -15.84 10.71
N GLU A 183 5.03 -16.30 10.47
CA GLU A 183 5.60 -17.45 11.18
C GLU A 183 6.15 -17.01 12.52
#